data_7a6a501688ff155ccaa2d2ed279d8d5f
#
_entry.id   7a6a501688ff155ccaa2d2ed279d8d5f
#
_cell.length_a   1.000
_cell.length_b   1.000
_cell.length_c   1.000
_cell.angle_alpha   90.00
_cell.angle_beta   90.00
_cell.angle_gamma   90.00
#
_symmetry.space_group_name_H-M   'P 1'
#
loop_
_entity.id
_entity.type
_entity.pdbx_description
1 polymer ?
#
loop_
_entity_poly.entity_id
_entity_poly.type
_entity_poly.pdbx_seq_one_letter_code
_entity_poly.pdbx_strand_id
1 'polypeptide(L)'
;MRATDLNQALNYVDDAYLLEADIPDKEIKTMKNKKRTFRILVAAAMISLLTVTAYAAEVLHIRSLENGRSEHFETYSDMDRAIAKTGLETDIPEKFENGFRFQGGEVQEVEAKDDNGDLVLTYQELCVYYENESGKKIILCAGANLEELPKRDDVPDESKSVGEVQLNYYLDHYKFVPEDYKLSEAEEAWAQQPGNYVSYGSDEVEEKETAFLTWTENGMYYFFMDTNPGDSEILFAMAEEMIYKQ
;
A
#
# COMPACT_ATOMS: atom_id res chain seq x y z
N MET A 1 8.32 19.06 11.14
CA MET A 1 8.93 18.83 9.81
C MET A 1 8.36 19.92 8.89
N ARG A 2 9.16 20.60 8.09
CA ARG A 2 8.63 21.67 7.21
C ARG A 2 8.09 21.04 5.94
N ALA A 3 6.98 21.56 5.38
CA ALA A 3 6.39 21.09 4.11
C ALA A 3 7.40 21.02 2.94
N THR A 4 8.50 21.79 3.01
CA THR A 4 9.62 21.73 2.08
C THR A 4 10.40 20.42 2.09
N ASP A 5 10.40 19.69 3.20
CA ASP A 5 11.17 18.44 3.35
C ASP A 5 10.40 17.28 2.73
N LEU A 6 9.05 17.33 2.79
CA LEU A 6 8.16 16.36 2.16
C LEU A 6 8.21 16.47 0.62
N ASN A 7 8.28 17.72 0.09
CA ASN A 7 8.39 17.96 -1.35
C ASN A 7 9.70 17.42 -1.96
N GLN A 8 10.80 17.37 -1.18
CA GLN A 8 12.04 16.76 -1.67
C GLN A 8 11.97 15.24 -1.72
N ALA A 9 11.25 14.59 -0.82
CA ALA A 9 11.10 13.12 -0.84
C ALA A 9 10.25 12.63 -2.02
N LEU A 10 9.25 13.41 -2.45
CA LEU A 10 8.39 13.08 -3.59
C LEU A 10 9.03 13.36 -4.95
N ASN A 11 10.03 14.26 -5.02
CA ASN A 11 10.80 14.52 -6.25
C ASN A 11 11.82 13.44 -6.59
N TYR A 12 12.02 12.42 -5.74
CA TYR A 12 12.91 11.29 -5.99
C TYR A 12 12.18 10.03 -6.49
N VAL A 13 10.91 10.11 -6.84
CA VAL A 13 10.31 9.09 -7.71
C VAL A 13 10.84 9.34 -9.11
N ASP A 14 11.99 8.73 -9.37
CA ASP A 14 12.85 8.97 -10.53
C ASP A 14 12.10 8.68 -11.84
N ASP A 15 12.28 9.54 -12.84
CA ASP A 15 11.82 9.37 -14.23
C ASP A 15 12.25 8.04 -14.86
N ALA A 16 13.17 7.29 -14.25
CA ALA A 16 13.55 5.94 -14.66
C ALA A 16 12.38 4.94 -14.68
N TYR A 17 11.37 5.12 -13.82
CA TYR A 17 10.14 4.29 -13.84
C TYR A 17 9.17 4.66 -14.99
N LEU A 18 9.40 5.78 -15.67
CA LEU A 18 8.60 6.22 -16.81
C LEU A 18 9.12 5.69 -18.15
N LEU A 19 10.34 5.17 -18.21
CA LEU A 19 11.02 4.83 -19.47
C LEU A 19 10.96 3.37 -19.88
N GLU A 20 10.49 2.44 -19.05
CA GLU A 20 10.47 1.00 -19.39
C GLU A 20 9.14 0.49 -20.01
N ALA A 21 8.20 1.35 -20.34
CA ALA A 21 6.95 0.99 -21.01
C ALA A 21 6.90 1.45 -22.46
N ASP A 22 7.84 0.99 -23.28
CA ASP A 22 7.78 1.17 -24.73
C ASP A 22 6.89 0.08 -25.36
N ILE A 23 5.56 0.35 -25.44
CA ILE A 23 4.56 -0.44 -26.16
C ILE A 23 3.96 0.45 -27.24
N PRO A 24 3.87 -0.03 -28.52
CA PRO A 24 3.55 0.83 -29.66
C PRO A 24 2.16 1.43 -29.60
N ASP A 25 2.12 2.73 -29.91
CA ASP A 25 0.95 3.59 -30.00
C ASP A 25 -0.10 3.08 -30.99
N LYS A 26 -1.32 2.73 -30.56
CA LYS A 26 -2.56 3.11 -31.25
C LYS A 26 -3.90 2.83 -30.57
N GLU A 27 -3.96 2.09 -29.43
CA GLU A 27 -5.27 1.80 -28.79
C GLU A 27 -5.36 2.05 -27.27
N ILE A 28 -4.47 2.88 -26.70
CA ILE A 28 -4.18 2.84 -25.24
C ILE A 28 -4.66 4.08 -24.47
N LYS A 29 -5.31 5.07 -25.08
CA LYS A 29 -5.59 6.33 -24.34
C LYS A 29 -6.48 6.19 -23.10
N THR A 30 -7.43 5.26 -23.10
CA THR A 30 -8.35 5.07 -21.94
C THR A 30 -7.86 4.05 -20.90
N MET A 31 -7.00 3.10 -21.31
CA MET A 31 -6.42 2.12 -20.36
C MET A 31 -5.15 2.64 -19.66
N LYS A 32 -4.41 3.54 -20.31
CA LYS A 32 -3.17 4.11 -19.78
C LYS A 32 -3.41 4.91 -18.48
N ASN A 33 -4.47 5.70 -18.44
CA ASN A 33 -4.79 6.51 -17.26
C ASN A 33 -5.19 5.65 -16.04
N LYS A 34 -6.01 4.59 -16.23
CA LYS A 34 -6.42 3.71 -15.12
C LYS A 34 -5.24 2.94 -14.51
N LYS A 35 -4.31 2.44 -15.35
CA LYS A 35 -3.13 1.70 -14.85
C LYS A 35 -2.13 2.63 -14.16
N ARG A 36 -1.95 3.86 -14.66
CA ARG A 36 -1.06 4.86 -14.05
C ARG A 36 -1.61 5.32 -12.70
N THR A 37 -2.90 5.65 -12.63
CA THR A 37 -3.56 6.04 -11.37
C THR A 37 -3.52 4.91 -10.33
N PHE A 38 -3.70 3.66 -10.76
CA PHE A 38 -3.61 2.50 -9.87
C PHE A 38 -2.18 2.32 -9.30
N ARG A 39 -1.14 2.47 -10.14
CA ARG A 39 0.28 2.40 -9.68
C ARG A 39 0.64 3.55 -8.74
N ILE A 40 0.16 4.76 -9.00
CA ILE A 40 0.33 5.92 -8.11
C ILE A 40 -0.39 5.67 -6.78
N LEU A 41 -1.59 5.09 -6.79
CA LEU A 41 -2.32 4.75 -5.57
C LEU A 41 -1.59 3.69 -4.73
N VAL A 42 -1.05 2.64 -5.36
CA VAL A 42 -0.26 1.61 -4.66
C VAL A 42 1.02 2.22 -4.06
N ALA A 43 1.73 3.05 -4.81
CA ALA A 43 2.91 3.77 -4.30
C ALA A 43 2.55 4.75 -3.18
N ALA A 44 1.46 5.51 -3.32
CA ALA A 44 0.98 6.43 -2.29
C ALA A 44 0.51 5.68 -1.03
N ALA A 45 -0.13 4.51 -1.19
CA ALA A 45 -0.55 3.68 -0.08
C ALA A 45 0.64 3.13 0.73
N MET A 46 1.71 2.72 0.06
CA MET A 46 2.94 2.30 0.75
C MET A 46 3.64 3.46 1.45
N ILE A 47 3.60 4.68 0.86
CA ILE A 47 4.13 5.88 1.50
C ILE A 47 3.27 6.26 2.73
N SER A 48 1.95 6.08 2.70
CA SER A 48 1.08 6.39 3.84
C SER A 48 1.30 5.47 5.03
N LEU A 49 1.65 4.21 4.78
CA LEU A 49 2.10 3.30 5.84
C LEU A 49 3.43 3.76 6.49
N LEU A 50 4.17 4.64 5.82
CA LEU A 50 5.46 5.18 6.29
C LEU A 50 5.38 6.54 6.97
N THR A 51 4.34 7.34 6.74
CA THR A 51 4.26 8.70 7.31
C THR A 51 4.01 8.69 8.82
N VAL A 52 3.94 7.50 9.39
CA VAL A 52 3.58 7.33 10.77
C VAL A 52 4.74 6.75 11.56
N THR A 53 5.46 7.53 12.17
CA THR A 53 6.12 7.58 13.47
C THR A 53 7.44 8.32 13.40
N ALA A 54 7.43 9.53 13.88
CA ALA A 54 8.64 10.27 14.22
C ALA A 54 9.55 9.48 15.20
N TYR A 55 9.04 8.44 15.88
CA TYR A 55 9.76 7.70 16.88
C TYR A 55 10.56 6.51 16.34
N ALA A 56 10.04 5.75 15.39
CA ALA A 56 10.80 4.66 14.75
C ALA A 56 11.80 5.20 13.71
N ALA A 57 11.46 6.31 13.05
CA ALA A 57 12.38 7.05 12.18
C ALA A 57 13.61 7.60 12.95
N GLU A 58 13.50 7.81 14.26
CA GLU A 58 14.62 8.27 15.09
C GLU A 58 15.70 7.19 15.31
N VAL A 59 15.35 5.91 15.23
CA VAL A 59 16.30 4.81 15.51
C VAL A 59 17.09 4.38 14.26
N LEU A 60 16.45 4.30 13.09
CA LEU A 60 17.09 3.89 11.84
C LEU A 60 17.09 4.96 10.75
N HIS A 61 16.48 6.11 11.00
CA HIS A 61 16.37 7.20 10.02
C HIS A 61 15.80 6.77 8.66
N ILE A 62 14.85 5.79 8.65
CA ILE A 62 14.22 5.35 7.40
C ILE A 62 13.41 6.50 6.82
N ARG A 63 13.78 6.95 5.62
CA ARG A 63 13.19 8.07 4.90
C ARG A 63 12.21 7.63 3.82
N SER A 64 12.52 6.54 3.14
CA SER A 64 11.71 6.03 2.03
C SER A 64 11.69 4.52 2.00
N LEU A 65 10.60 3.95 1.48
CA LEU A 65 10.55 2.59 0.99
C LEU A 65 10.41 2.63 -0.53
N GLU A 66 11.23 1.85 -1.20
CA GLU A 66 11.23 1.74 -2.65
C GLU A 66 10.99 0.30 -3.05
N ASN A 67 10.18 0.10 -4.09
CA ASN A 67 10.03 -1.24 -4.66
C ASN A 67 11.26 -1.54 -5.52
N GLY A 68 11.97 -2.58 -5.15
CA GLY A 68 13.04 -3.16 -5.93
C GLY A 68 12.51 -4.09 -7.03
N ARG A 69 12.93 -5.34 -7.04
CA ARG A 69 12.51 -6.33 -8.03
C ARG A 69 11.15 -6.92 -7.65
N SER A 70 10.26 -7.07 -8.65
CA SER A 70 8.98 -7.75 -8.50
C SER A 70 8.94 -9.00 -9.38
N GLU A 71 8.45 -10.10 -8.83
CA GLU A 71 8.14 -11.33 -9.56
C GLU A 71 6.65 -11.56 -9.55
N HIS A 72 6.01 -11.38 -10.70
CA HIS A 72 4.57 -11.56 -10.87
C HIS A 72 4.20 -13.02 -11.12
N PHE A 73 3.01 -13.41 -10.67
CA PHE A 73 2.39 -14.69 -10.97
C PHE A 73 0.89 -14.54 -11.22
N GLU A 74 0.36 -15.33 -12.15
CA GLU A 74 -1.03 -15.22 -12.61
C GLU A 74 -1.89 -16.42 -12.18
N THR A 75 -1.27 -17.48 -11.69
CA THR A 75 -1.97 -18.70 -11.30
C THR A 75 -1.84 -18.97 -9.81
N TYR A 76 -2.93 -19.41 -9.19
CA TYR A 76 -2.92 -19.73 -7.76
C TYR A 76 -1.98 -20.88 -7.42
N SER A 77 -1.69 -21.79 -8.37
CA SER A 77 -0.71 -22.87 -8.18
C SER A 77 0.73 -22.40 -7.92
N ASP A 78 1.04 -21.12 -8.19
CA ASP A 78 2.32 -20.51 -7.87
C ASP A 78 2.40 -19.94 -6.45
N MET A 79 1.27 -19.93 -5.72
CA MET A 79 1.16 -19.32 -4.38
C MET A 79 2.15 -19.94 -3.37
N ASP A 80 2.25 -21.24 -3.31
CA ASP A 80 3.19 -21.93 -2.39
C ASP A 80 4.64 -21.48 -2.62
N ARG A 81 5.01 -21.26 -3.90
CA ARG A 81 6.35 -20.75 -4.23
C ARG A 81 6.52 -19.29 -3.81
N ALA A 82 5.48 -18.48 -3.95
CA ALA A 82 5.49 -17.08 -3.52
C ALA A 82 5.59 -16.98 -1.99
N ILE A 83 4.79 -17.74 -1.27
CA ILE A 83 4.83 -17.86 0.21
C ILE A 83 6.22 -18.27 0.68
N ALA A 84 6.80 -19.31 0.08
CA ALA A 84 8.14 -19.80 0.46
C ALA A 84 9.25 -18.73 0.31
N LYS A 85 9.08 -17.74 -0.60
CA LYS A 85 10.05 -16.65 -0.77
C LYS A 85 9.95 -15.59 0.31
N THR A 86 8.76 -15.33 0.81
CA THR A 86 8.52 -14.29 1.83
C THR A 86 8.63 -14.82 3.25
N GLY A 87 8.71 -16.15 3.41
CA GLY A 87 8.75 -16.78 4.72
C GLY A 87 7.42 -16.70 5.49
N LEU A 88 6.33 -16.43 4.80
CA LEU A 88 4.98 -16.49 5.38
C LEU A 88 4.67 -17.92 5.83
N GLU A 89 3.99 -18.05 6.97
CA GLU A 89 3.51 -19.32 7.50
C GLU A 89 1.98 -19.45 7.42
N THR A 90 1.33 -18.53 6.69
CA THR A 90 -0.13 -18.41 6.59
C THR A 90 -0.60 -18.86 5.21
N ASP A 91 -1.71 -19.60 5.19
CA ASP A 91 -2.42 -19.92 3.95
C ASP A 91 -3.11 -18.66 3.39
N ILE A 92 -2.81 -18.34 2.15
CA ILE A 92 -3.45 -17.25 1.41
C ILE A 92 -4.62 -17.83 0.61
N PRO A 93 -5.88 -17.43 0.87
CA PRO A 93 -7.03 -18.07 0.23
C PRO A 93 -7.10 -17.82 -1.29
N GLU A 94 -7.46 -18.84 -2.08
CA GLU A 94 -7.81 -18.65 -3.49
C GLU A 94 -9.12 -17.88 -3.65
N LYS A 95 -10.03 -18.04 -2.67
CA LYS A 95 -11.36 -17.44 -2.68
C LYS A 95 -11.83 -17.17 -1.26
N PHE A 96 -12.42 -16.00 -1.05
CA PHE A 96 -13.14 -15.63 0.16
C PHE A 96 -14.64 -15.94 0.07
N GLU A 97 -15.30 -16.17 1.22
CA GLU A 97 -16.73 -16.48 1.27
C GLU A 97 -17.60 -15.34 0.75
N ASN A 98 -17.14 -14.09 0.89
CA ASN A 98 -17.80 -12.89 0.36
C ASN A 98 -17.62 -12.70 -1.16
N GLY A 99 -17.04 -13.70 -1.87
CA GLY A 99 -17.01 -13.79 -3.33
C GLY A 99 -15.78 -13.21 -3.98
N PHE A 100 -14.82 -12.64 -3.24
CA PHE A 100 -13.54 -12.23 -3.80
C PHE A 100 -12.71 -13.45 -4.19
N ARG A 101 -12.09 -13.42 -5.39
CA ARG A 101 -11.30 -14.50 -5.96
C ARG A 101 -9.95 -13.99 -6.39
N PHE A 102 -8.93 -14.82 -6.25
CA PHE A 102 -7.58 -14.58 -6.73
C PHE A 102 -7.58 -14.20 -8.22
N GLN A 103 -6.79 -13.18 -8.57
CA GLN A 103 -6.58 -12.69 -9.93
C GLN A 103 -5.11 -12.66 -10.33
N GLY A 104 -4.20 -12.86 -9.39
CA GLY A 104 -2.77 -12.78 -9.57
C GLY A 104 -2.09 -12.26 -8.32
N GLY A 105 -0.77 -12.21 -8.35
CA GLY A 105 0.01 -11.64 -7.27
C GLY A 105 1.44 -11.34 -7.70
N GLU A 106 2.20 -10.82 -6.75
CA GLU A 106 3.63 -10.57 -6.92
C GLU A 106 4.36 -10.72 -5.60
N VAL A 107 5.58 -11.20 -5.68
CA VAL A 107 6.55 -11.07 -4.61
C VAL A 107 7.44 -9.90 -4.97
N GLN A 108 7.45 -8.87 -4.13
CA GLN A 108 8.26 -7.69 -4.34
C GLN A 108 9.34 -7.58 -3.29
N GLU A 109 10.51 -7.15 -3.72
CA GLU A 109 11.59 -6.73 -2.85
C GLU A 109 11.36 -5.28 -2.46
N VAL A 110 11.36 -4.99 -1.18
CA VAL A 110 11.19 -3.62 -0.66
C VAL A 110 12.52 -3.18 -0.04
N GLU A 111 13.02 -2.03 -0.48
CA GLU A 111 14.23 -1.40 0.02
C GLU A 111 13.89 -0.21 0.92
N ALA A 112 14.31 -0.27 2.18
CA ALA A 112 14.21 0.85 3.10
C ALA A 112 15.50 1.67 3.07
N LYS A 113 15.40 2.97 2.84
CA LYS A 113 16.53 3.90 2.73
C LYS A 113 16.47 4.99 3.77
N ASP A 114 17.64 5.46 4.21
CA ASP A 114 17.79 6.56 5.16
C ASP A 114 17.66 7.96 4.53
N ASP A 115 17.89 9.00 5.33
CA ASP A 115 17.89 10.40 4.88
C ASP A 115 18.94 10.73 3.81
N ASN A 116 19.99 9.92 3.68
CA ASN A 116 21.04 10.10 2.68
C ASN A 116 20.76 9.29 1.40
N GLY A 117 19.70 8.46 1.41
CA GLY A 117 19.40 7.51 0.34
C GLY A 117 20.20 6.20 0.44
N ASP A 118 20.89 5.98 1.55
CA ASP A 118 21.63 4.74 1.78
C ASP A 118 20.66 3.61 2.18
N LEU A 119 20.88 2.41 1.62
CA LEU A 119 20.09 1.22 1.92
C LEU A 119 20.29 0.79 3.39
N VAL A 120 19.23 0.78 4.15
CA VAL A 120 19.22 0.36 5.57
C VAL A 120 18.77 -1.09 5.71
N LEU A 121 17.73 -1.48 4.95
CA LEU A 121 17.06 -2.76 5.08
C LEU A 121 16.44 -3.17 3.76
N THR A 122 16.44 -4.48 3.48
CA THR A 122 15.69 -5.09 2.37
C THR A 122 14.85 -6.22 2.90
N TYR A 123 13.59 -6.31 2.48
CA TYR A 123 12.70 -7.40 2.83
C TYR A 123 11.80 -7.79 1.65
N GLN A 124 11.17 -8.97 1.75
CA GLN A 124 10.24 -9.46 0.73
C GLN A 124 8.80 -9.27 1.22
N GLU A 125 7.94 -8.84 0.32
CA GLU A 125 6.51 -8.69 0.55
C GLU A 125 5.72 -9.44 -0.51
N LEU A 126 4.70 -10.19 -0.11
CA LEU A 126 3.75 -10.82 -1.00
C LEU A 126 2.53 -9.93 -1.15
N CYS A 127 2.19 -9.51 -2.37
CA CYS A 127 0.94 -8.83 -2.67
C CYS A 127 0.07 -9.70 -3.57
N VAL A 128 -1.20 -9.88 -3.19
CA VAL A 128 -2.17 -10.73 -3.88
C VAL A 128 -3.40 -9.91 -4.24
N TYR A 129 -3.81 -10.01 -5.49
CA TYR A 129 -4.92 -9.26 -6.07
C TYR A 129 -6.18 -10.11 -6.07
N TYR A 130 -7.26 -9.56 -5.52
CA TYR A 130 -8.57 -10.16 -5.50
C TYR A 130 -9.59 -9.31 -6.24
N GLU A 131 -10.55 -9.95 -6.90
CA GLU A 131 -11.66 -9.28 -7.57
C GLU A 131 -12.95 -10.07 -7.33
N ASN A 132 -14.06 -9.37 -7.13
CA ASN A 132 -15.38 -9.98 -7.04
C ASN A 132 -16.17 -9.83 -8.35
N GLU A 133 -17.36 -10.44 -8.40
CA GLU A 133 -18.23 -10.42 -9.60
C GLU A 133 -18.67 -9.00 -10.04
N SER A 134 -18.67 -8.03 -9.13
CA SER A 134 -18.97 -6.62 -9.47
C SER A 134 -17.76 -5.86 -10.03
N GLY A 135 -16.58 -6.49 -10.11
CA GLY A 135 -15.34 -5.87 -10.55
C GLY A 135 -14.64 -5.04 -9.46
N LYS A 136 -15.09 -5.15 -8.19
CA LYS A 136 -14.41 -4.53 -7.06
C LYS A 136 -13.11 -5.28 -6.78
N LYS A 137 -12.03 -4.52 -6.58
CA LYS A 137 -10.68 -5.06 -6.35
C LYS A 137 -10.20 -4.75 -4.95
N ILE A 138 -9.55 -5.74 -4.34
CA ILE A 138 -8.88 -5.63 -3.05
C ILE A 138 -7.49 -6.23 -3.20
N ILE A 139 -6.50 -5.62 -2.56
CA ILE A 139 -5.13 -6.12 -2.50
C ILE A 139 -4.87 -6.58 -1.07
N LEU A 140 -4.36 -7.79 -0.91
CA LEU A 140 -3.75 -8.28 0.32
C LEU A 140 -2.25 -8.17 0.17
N CYS A 141 -1.57 -7.49 1.09
CA CYS A 141 -0.12 -7.57 1.19
C CYS A 141 0.28 -8.16 2.55
N ALA A 142 1.36 -8.93 2.55
CA ALA A 142 1.88 -9.59 3.74
C ALA A 142 3.41 -9.66 3.68
N GLY A 143 4.05 -9.36 4.80
CA GLY A 143 5.50 -9.40 4.94
C GLY A 143 5.95 -9.56 6.38
N ALA A 144 7.26 -9.65 6.62
CA ALA A 144 7.77 -9.73 7.98
C ALA A 144 7.41 -8.47 8.78
N ASN A 145 6.94 -8.66 10.03
CA ASN A 145 6.72 -7.55 10.95
C ASN A 145 8.05 -7.12 11.55
N LEU A 146 8.80 -6.32 10.82
CA LEU A 146 10.10 -5.82 11.25
C LEU A 146 9.89 -4.66 12.23
N GLU A 147 10.55 -4.74 13.40
CA GLU A 147 10.45 -3.70 14.43
C GLU A 147 11.03 -2.37 13.93
N GLU A 148 11.97 -2.44 13.02
CA GLU A 148 12.67 -1.34 12.40
C GLU A 148 11.79 -0.51 11.44
N LEU A 149 10.75 -1.12 10.87
CA LEU A 149 9.88 -0.41 9.95
C LEU A 149 8.95 0.55 10.71
N PRO A 150 8.72 1.75 10.15
CA PRO A 150 7.73 2.66 10.68
C PRO A 150 6.35 2.00 10.76
N LYS A 151 5.67 2.18 11.88
CA LYS A 151 4.29 1.68 12.10
C LYS A 151 3.35 2.88 12.14
N ARG A 152 2.11 2.66 11.75
CA ARG A 152 1.06 3.69 11.91
C ARG A 152 0.88 4.02 13.40
N ASP A 153 0.82 5.30 13.74
CA ASP A 153 0.58 5.84 15.10
C ASP A 153 -0.73 6.63 15.19
N ASP A 154 -1.43 6.81 14.06
CA ASP A 154 -2.75 7.40 14.03
C ASP A 154 -3.79 6.44 14.64
N VAL A 155 -4.86 7.04 15.16
CA VAL A 155 -5.97 6.26 15.74
C VAL A 155 -6.76 5.63 14.60
N PRO A 156 -6.99 4.31 14.62
CA PRO A 156 -7.83 3.68 13.61
C PRO A 156 -9.27 4.18 13.68
N ASP A 157 -9.93 4.29 12.52
CA ASP A 157 -11.35 4.67 12.44
C ASP A 157 -12.23 3.59 13.06
N GLU A 158 -11.85 2.31 12.87
CA GLU A 158 -12.52 1.17 13.47
C GLU A 158 -11.50 0.12 13.92
N SER A 159 -11.84 -0.63 14.96
CA SER A 159 -11.01 -1.73 15.45
C SER A 159 -11.85 -2.91 15.91
N LYS A 160 -11.35 -4.13 15.64
CA LYS A 160 -12.02 -5.38 16.05
C LYS A 160 -10.98 -6.40 16.50
N SER A 161 -11.26 -7.14 17.58
CA SER A 161 -10.39 -8.23 18.03
C SER A 161 -10.94 -9.57 17.56
N VAL A 162 -10.06 -10.41 17.01
CA VAL A 162 -10.34 -11.78 16.60
C VAL A 162 -9.38 -12.69 17.34
N GLY A 163 -9.86 -13.34 18.40
CA GLY A 163 -8.98 -14.00 19.35
C GLY A 163 -8.00 -13.01 19.99
N GLU A 164 -6.70 -13.25 19.83
CA GLU A 164 -5.62 -12.38 20.32
C GLU A 164 -5.17 -11.35 19.26
N VAL A 165 -5.68 -11.45 18.03
CA VAL A 165 -5.31 -10.57 16.92
C VAL A 165 -6.18 -9.31 16.95
N GLN A 166 -5.53 -8.14 16.88
CA GLN A 166 -6.20 -6.85 16.76
C GLN A 166 -6.19 -6.43 15.29
N LEU A 167 -7.39 -6.24 14.73
CA LEU A 167 -7.61 -5.68 13.41
C LEU A 167 -7.84 -4.17 13.54
N ASN A 168 -7.17 -3.37 12.73
CA ASN A 168 -7.30 -1.91 12.72
C ASN A 168 -7.63 -1.43 11.30
N TYR A 169 -8.74 -0.73 11.19
CA TYR A 169 -9.21 -0.15 9.93
C TYR A 169 -8.93 1.35 9.91
N TYR A 170 -8.48 1.84 8.75
CA TYR A 170 -8.16 3.24 8.48
C TYR A 170 -8.75 3.65 7.14
N LEU A 171 -9.33 4.84 7.08
CA LEU A 171 -9.81 5.46 5.86
C LEU A 171 -8.95 6.67 5.52
N ASP A 172 -8.05 6.50 4.56
CA ASP A 172 -7.14 7.54 4.13
C ASP A 172 -7.72 8.36 2.98
N HIS A 173 -7.56 9.68 3.06
CA HIS A 173 -8.02 10.63 2.05
C HIS A 173 -6.83 11.19 1.27
N TYR A 174 -6.83 11.01 -0.02
CA TYR A 174 -5.77 11.44 -0.93
C TYR A 174 -6.26 12.58 -1.81
N LYS A 175 -5.47 13.64 -1.88
CA LYS A 175 -5.60 14.70 -2.87
C LYS A 175 -4.42 14.63 -3.83
N PHE A 176 -4.67 14.18 -5.05
CA PHE A 176 -3.70 14.16 -6.12
C PHE A 176 -3.73 15.50 -6.83
N VAL A 177 -2.56 16.11 -7.06
CA VAL A 177 -2.46 17.45 -7.64
C VAL A 177 -1.34 17.50 -8.68
N PRO A 178 -1.41 18.43 -9.67
CA PRO A 178 -0.31 18.69 -10.58
C PRO A 178 0.98 19.07 -9.85
N GLU A 179 2.13 18.87 -10.50
CA GLU A 179 3.45 19.12 -9.91
C GLU A 179 3.63 20.58 -9.44
N ASP A 180 3.05 21.52 -10.18
CA ASP A 180 3.14 22.96 -9.89
C ASP A 180 1.95 23.51 -9.06
N TYR A 181 1.09 22.62 -8.57
CA TYR A 181 -0.08 23.02 -7.76
C TYR A 181 0.36 23.66 -6.44
N LYS A 182 -0.30 24.74 -6.08
CA LYS A 182 -0.08 25.43 -4.81
C LYS A 182 -1.29 25.22 -3.91
N LEU A 183 -1.04 24.56 -2.79
CA LEU A 183 -2.06 24.39 -1.76
C LEU A 183 -2.48 25.76 -1.21
N SER A 184 -3.76 25.93 -0.96
CA SER A 184 -4.29 26.99 -0.14
C SER A 184 -4.01 26.76 1.34
N GLU A 185 -4.10 27.79 2.18
CA GLU A 185 -3.96 27.65 3.65
C GLU A 185 -4.92 26.59 4.23
N ALA A 186 -6.12 26.47 3.68
CA ALA A 186 -7.09 25.47 4.11
C ALA A 186 -6.67 24.03 3.74
N GLU A 187 -6.10 23.85 2.54
CA GLU A 187 -5.58 22.56 2.10
C GLU A 187 -4.30 22.15 2.85
N GLU A 188 -3.43 23.12 3.16
CA GLU A 188 -2.27 22.87 4.01
C GLU A 188 -2.70 22.42 5.43
N ALA A 189 -3.72 23.07 5.99
CA ALA A 189 -4.28 22.67 7.29
C ALA A 189 -4.97 21.30 7.25
N TRP A 190 -5.64 20.99 6.13
CA TRP A 190 -6.25 19.67 5.90
C TRP A 190 -5.18 18.57 5.79
N ALA A 191 -4.10 18.80 5.04
CA ALA A 191 -3.00 17.86 4.85
C ALA A 191 -2.18 17.59 6.14
N GLN A 192 -2.35 18.41 7.19
CA GLN A 192 -1.72 18.18 8.49
C GLN A 192 -2.55 17.28 9.41
N GLN A 193 -3.77 16.92 9.02
CA GLN A 193 -4.60 16.02 9.80
C GLN A 193 -4.20 14.55 9.50
N PRO A 194 -4.19 13.67 10.50
CA PRO A 194 -3.94 12.24 10.28
C PRO A 194 -4.91 11.65 9.23
N GLY A 195 -4.43 10.74 8.40
CA GLY A 195 -5.22 10.13 7.35
C GLY A 195 -5.43 10.99 6.09
N ASN A 196 -4.89 12.23 6.03
CA ASN A 196 -4.99 13.12 4.88
C ASN A 196 -3.64 13.28 4.18
N TYR A 197 -3.61 13.04 2.89
CA TYR A 197 -2.37 13.04 2.11
C TYR A 197 -2.51 13.84 0.82
N VAL A 198 -1.46 14.60 0.47
CA VAL A 198 -1.35 15.29 -0.82
C VAL A 198 -0.25 14.63 -1.64
N SER A 199 -0.59 14.21 -2.86
CA SER A 199 0.35 13.60 -3.80
C SER A 199 0.46 14.47 -5.05
N TYR A 200 1.69 14.84 -5.42
CA TYR A 200 2.01 15.68 -6.57
C TYR A 200 2.36 14.83 -7.80
N GLY A 201 2.10 15.37 -9.00
CA GLY A 201 2.45 14.74 -10.28
C GLY A 201 1.27 14.09 -11.03
N SER A 202 0.03 14.39 -10.63
CA SER A 202 -1.16 14.04 -11.44
C SER A 202 -1.38 15.06 -12.56
N ASP A 203 -2.16 14.68 -13.59
CA ASP A 203 -2.50 15.58 -14.68
C ASP A 203 -3.57 16.62 -14.27
N GLU A 204 -4.41 16.28 -13.28
CA GLU A 204 -5.49 17.12 -12.76
C GLU A 204 -5.67 16.89 -11.26
N VAL A 205 -6.42 17.78 -10.61
CA VAL A 205 -6.75 17.62 -9.18
C VAL A 205 -7.80 16.52 -9.04
N GLU A 206 -7.48 15.47 -8.30
CA GLU A 206 -8.39 14.37 -7.97
C GLU A 206 -8.38 14.13 -6.45
N GLU A 207 -9.55 13.84 -5.90
CA GLU A 207 -9.67 13.38 -4.50
C GLU A 207 -10.11 11.92 -4.49
N LYS A 208 -9.46 11.10 -3.67
CA LYS A 208 -9.75 9.67 -3.56
C LYS A 208 -9.63 9.22 -2.12
N GLU A 209 -10.39 8.19 -1.79
CA GLU A 209 -10.29 7.50 -0.53
C GLU A 209 -9.67 6.13 -0.76
N THR A 210 -8.90 5.66 0.21
CA THR A 210 -8.36 4.30 0.24
C THR A 210 -8.51 3.77 1.65
N ALA A 211 -9.12 2.60 1.77
CA ALA A 211 -9.21 1.93 3.05
C ALA A 211 -8.07 0.92 3.23
N PHE A 212 -7.59 0.85 4.47
CA PHE A 212 -6.63 -0.15 4.91
C PHE A 212 -7.20 -0.90 6.12
N LEU A 213 -7.08 -2.22 6.11
CA LEU A 213 -7.27 -3.03 7.29
C LEU A 213 -5.96 -3.72 7.61
N THR A 214 -5.39 -3.45 8.78
CA THR A 214 -4.06 -3.94 9.15
C THR A 214 -4.11 -4.85 10.37
N TRP A 215 -3.22 -5.83 10.42
CA TRP A 215 -2.98 -6.65 11.62
C TRP A 215 -1.59 -7.25 11.62
N THR A 216 -1.20 -7.75 12.77
CA THR A 216 0.05 -8.49 12.97
C THR A 216 -0.29 -9.82 13.61
N GLU A 217 0.26 -10.90 13.07
CA GLU A 217 0.08 -12.24 13.58
C GLU A 217 1.35 -13.09 13.30
N ASN A 218 1.78 -13.89 14.26
CA ASN A 218 2.94 -14.79 14.12
C ASN A 218 4.22 -14.13 13.60
N GLY A 219 4.47 -12.85 13.97
CA GLY A 219 5.63 -12.09 13.49
C GLY A 219 5.54 -11.59 12.06
N MET A 220 4.36 -11.70 11.45
CA MET A 220 4.07 -11.17 10.13
C MET A 220 3.12 -9.99 10.22
N TYR A 221 3.29 -9.02 9.32
CA TYR A 221 2.40 -7.88 9.14
C TYR A 221 1.56 -8.11 7.89
N TYR A 222 0.28 -7.87 8.02
CA TYR A 222 -0.71 -8.01 6.94
C TYR A 222 -1.48 -6.72 6.78
N PHE A 223 -1.86 -6.42 5.55
CA PHE A 223 -2.88 -5.43 5.30
C PHE A 223 -3.72 -5.74 4.06
N PHE A 224 -5.00 -5.43 4.14
CA PHE A 224 -5.84 -5.26 2.98
C PHE A 224 -5.86 -3.80 2.56
N MET A 225 -5.86 -3.56 1.24
CA MET A 225 -6.05 -2.24 0.65
C MET A 225 -7.24 -2.26 -0.31
N ASP A 226 -8.18 -1.34 -0.11
CA ASP A 226 -9.33 -1.10 -0.97
C ASP A 226 -9.29 0.33 -1.50
N THR A 227 -9.00 0.49 -2.79
CA THR A 227 -8.87 1.81 -3.46
C THR A 227 -10.20 2.40 -3.92
N ASN A 228 -11.31 1.74 -3.63
CA ASN A 228 -12.67 2.22 -3.82
C ASN A 228 -13.52 1.78 -2.62
N PRO A 229 -13.23 2.34 -1.42
CA PRO A 229 -13.78 1.85 -0.17
C PRO A 229 -15.30 1.92 -0.15
N GLY A 230 -15.87 1.01 0.61
CA GLY A 230 -17.29 0.93 0.88
C GLY A 230 -17.48 0.51 2.33
N ASP A 231 -18.25 -0.57 2.56
CA ASP A 231 -18.46 -1.13 3.89
C ASP A 231 -17.16 -1.77 4.42
N SER A 232 -16.66 -1.30 5.57
CA SER A 232 -15.48 -1.82 6.25
C SER A 232 -15.61 -3.31 6.62
N GLU A 233 -16.83 -3.79 6.87
CA GLU A 233 -17.12 -5.19 7.19
C GLU A 233 -16.64 -6.16 6.09
N ILE A 234 -16.50 -5.71 4.85
CA ILE A 234 -15.94 -6.54 3.76
C ILE A 234 -14.50 -6.94 4.09
N LEU A 235 -13.68 -5.98 4.51
CA LEU A 235 -12.27 -6.23 4.85
C LEU A 235 -12.14 -7.00 6.16
N PHE A 236 -12.97 -6.67 7.16
CA PHE A 236 -13.02 -7.42 8.43
C PHE A 236 -13.35 -8.89 8.19
N ALA A 237 -14.39 -9.19 7.41
CA ALA A 237 -14.77 -10.57 7.10
C ALA A 237 -13.66 -11.35 6.39
N MET A 238 -12.93 -10.72 5.46
CA MET A 238 -11.80 -11.35 4.78
C MET A 238 -10.64 -11.64 5.76
N ALA A 239 -10.31 -10.70 6.65
CA ALA A 239 -9.26 -10.90 7.65
C ALA A 239 -9.64 -11.99 8.67
N GLU A 240 -10.87 -12.00 9.15
CA GLU A 240 -11.38 -13.04 10.03
C GLU A 240 -11.27 -14.44 9.40
N GLU A 241 -11.63 -14.55 8.11
CA GLU A 241 -11.52 -15.81 7.38
C GLU A 241 -10.07 -16.31 7.29
N MET A 242 -9.09 -15.41 7.17
CA MET A 242 -7.67 -15.77 7.19
C MET A 242 -7.23 -16.23 8.58
N ILE A 243 -7.64 -15.55 9.63
CA ILE A 243 -7.25 -15.84 11.02
C ILE A 243 -7.85 -17.16 11.53
N TYR A 244 -9.12 -17.46 11.21
CA TYR A 244 -9.80 -18.67 11.69
C TYR A 244 -9.45 -19.95 10.91
N LYS A 245 -8.84 -19.84 9.74
CA LYS A 245 -8.45 -21.01 8.91
C LYS A 245 -7.05 -21.53 9.17
N GLN A 246 -6.33 -20.92 10.12
CA GLN A 246 -4.99 -21.34 10.52
C GLN A 246 -4.99 -22.50 11.50
#